data_85452017923e2e51d9202f9d1e157d1b
#
_entry.id   85452017923e2e51d9202f9d1e157d1b
#
_cell.length_a   1.000
_cell.length_b   1.000
_cell.length_c   1.000
_cell.angle_alpha   90.00
_cell.angle_beta   90.00
_cell.angle_gamma   90.00
#
_symmetry.space_group_name_H-M   'P 1'
#
loop_
_entity.id
_entity.type
_entity.pdbx_description
1 polymer ?
#
loop_
_entity_poly.entity_id
_entity_poly.type
_entity_poly.pdbx_seq_one_letter_code
_entity_poly.pdbx_strand_id
1 'polypeptide(L)'
;AEDFYHQPGLAAKILGPPVNPRQILQEAQVMGRLQAGQLDASSAYKTQPAALGLPLLDLPKEINLGDASLENEYRKATVKLNGKSLHPSPLVFYAAVLKDAPQPELATRFITWLQGPEAKAIFSRYHYDDAASEQTLTP
;
A
#
# COMPACT_ATOMS: atom_id res chain seq x y z
N ALA A 1 -11.28 -0.43 -10.30
CA ALA A 1 -10.84 -1.04 -11.57
C ALA A 1 -12.01 -1.12 -12.58
N GLU A 2 -13.18 -1.65 -12.22
CA GLU A 2 -14.32 -1.78 -13.15
C GLU A 2 -14.71 -0.45 -13.79
N ASP A 3 -14.92 0.58 -12.98
CA ASP A 3 -15.29 1.92 -13.44
C ASP A 3 -14.18 2.55 -14.28
N PHE A 4 -12.94 2.39 -13.83
CA PHE A 4 -11.78 2.96 -14.51
C PHE A 4 -11.52 2.33 -15.89
N TYR A 5 -11.64 1.01 -15.99
CA TYR A 5 -11.44 0.30 -17.25
C TYR A 5 -12.74 0.09 -18.07
N HIS A 6 -13.85 0.65 -17.62
CA HIS A 6 -15.17 0.51 -18.26
C HIS A 6 -15.56 -0.95 -18.52
N GLN A 7 -15.23 -1.85 -17.58
CA GLN A 7 -15.52 -3.29 -17.68
C GLN A 7 -16.42 -3.73 -16.50
N PRO A 8 -17.73 -3.52 -16.58
CA PRO A 8 -18.66 -3.93 -15.55
C PRO A 8 -18.65 -5.46 -15.38
N GLY A 9 -18.71 -5.91 -14.13
CA GLY A 9 -18.69 -7.33 -13.77
C GLY A 9 -17.31 -7.98 -13.77
N LEU A 10 -16.22 -7.23 -14.01
CA LEU A 10 -14.87 -7.75 -14.01
C LEU A 10 -14.49 -8.32 -12.65
N ALA A 11 -14.83 -7.65 -11.55
CA ALA A 11 -14.55 -8.13 -10.21
C ALA A 11 -15.25 -9.46 -9.92
N ALA A 12 -16.53 -9.58 -10.27
CA ALA A 12 -17.28 -10.82 -10.09
C ALA A 12 -16.69 -11.97 -10.92
N LYS A 13 -16.23 -11.67 -12.15
CA LYS A 13 -15.60 -12.66 -13.04
C LYS A 13 -14.26 -13.16 -12.51
N ILE A 14 -13.43 -12.28 -11.94
CA ILE A 14 -12.08 -12.61 -11.47
C ILE A 14 -12.10 -13.18 -10.05
N LEU A 15 -12.81 -12.52 -9.14
CA LEU A 15 -12.81 -12.87 -7.72
C LEU A 15 -13.85 -13.93 -7.36
N GLY A 16 -14.88 -14.09 -8.19
CA GLY A 16 -16.03 -14.93 -7.85
C GLY A 16 -16.85 -14.33 -6.71
N PRO A 17 -17.24 -15.13 -5.69
CA PRO A 17 -17.98 -14.61 -4.54
C PRO A 17 -17.21 -13.48 -3.84
N PRO A 18 -17.90 -12.49 -3.22
CA PRO A 18 -17.26 -11.33 -2.58
C PRO A 18 -16.19 -11.69 -1.54
N VAL A 19 -16.30 -12.86 -0.93
CA VAL A 19 -15.30 -13.42 -0.03
C VAL A 19 -15.07 -14.88 -0.43
N ASN A 20 -13.93 -15.17 -1.04
CA ASN A 20 -13.53 -16.53 -1.36
C ASN A 20 -12.49 -17.01 -0.34
N PRO A 21 -12.83 -17.91 0.61
CA PRO A 21 -11.90 -18.37 1.65
C PRO A 21 -10.61 -19.00 1.10
N ARG A 22 -10.66 -19.55 -0.13
CA ARG A 22 -9.48 -20.14 -0.78
C ARG A 22 -8.47 -19.10 -1.28
N GLN A 23 -8.90 -17.84 -1.42
CA GLN A 23 -8.07 -16.71 -1.83
C GLN A 23 -7.65 -15.82 -0.66
N ILE A 24 -8.10 -16.13 0.56
CA ILE A 24 -7.74 -15.39 1.77
C ILE A 24 -6.62 -16.16 2.47
N LEU A 25 -5.45 -15.57 2.49
CA LEU A 25 -4.27 -16.10 3.16
C LEU A 25 -3.74 -15.08 4.16
N GLN A 26 -3.07 -15.55 5.19
CA GLN A 26 -2.33 -14.66 6.08
C GLN A 26 -1.13 -14.07 5.32
N GLU A 27 -0.90 -12.77 5.44
CA GLU A 27 0.13 -12.04 4.71
C GLU A 27 1.51 -12.71 4.85
N ALA A 28 1.89 -13.14 6.05
CA ALA A 28 3.15 -13.82 6.32
C ALA A 28 3.35 -15.14 5.52
N GLN A 29 2.27 -15.76 5.05
CA GLN A 29 2.33 -17.02 4.29
C GLN A 29 2.36 -16.82 2.79
N VAL A 30 1.89 -15.66 2.31
CA VAL A 30 1.68 -15.41 0.88
C VAL A 30 2.97 -15.53 0.09
N MET A 31 4.02 -14.84 0.52
CA MET A 31 5.30 -14.83 -0.20
C MET A 31 5.96 -16.22 -0.22
N GLY A 32 5.94 -16.94 0.90
CA GLY A 32 6.48 -18.30 0.95
C GLY A 32 5.74 -19.28 0.03
N ARG A 33 4.42 -19.17 -0.04
CA ARG A 33 3.61 -20.01 -0.94
C ARG A 33 3.83 -19.67 -2.42
N LEU A 34 4.00 -18.39 -2.73
CA LEU A 34 4.32 -17.94 -4.08
C LEU A 34 5.68 -18.49 -4.53
N GLN A 35 6.71 -18.37 -3.67
CA GLN A 35 8.04 -18.95 -3.94
C GLN A 35 8.02 -20.47 -4.10
N ALA A 36 7.16 -21.16 -3.36
CA ALA A 36 6.99 -22.61 -3.44
C ALA A 36 6.13 -23.07 -4.65
N GLY A 37 5.67 -22.15 -5.51
CA GLY A 37 4.80 -22.47 -6.65
C GLY A 37 3.40 -22.95 -6.26
N GLN A 38 2.96 -22.63 -5.04
CA GLN A 38 1.61 -22.97 -4.55
C GLN A 38 0.56 -21.90 -4.88
N LEU A 39 1.01 -20.75 -5.38
CA LEU A 39 0.19 -19.66 -5.86
C LEU A 39 0.75 -19.18 -7.21
N ASP A 40 -0.13 -18.89 -8.15
CA ASP A 40 0.24 -18.33 -9.45
C ASP A 40 0.48 -16.82 -9.39
N ALA A 41 -0.27 -16.11 -8.56
CA ALA A 41 -0.17 -14.67 -8.36
C ALA A 41 -0.75 -14.26 -6.99
N SER A 42 -0.32 -13.11 -6.49
CA SER A 42 -0.89 -12.50 -5.28
C SER A 42 -0.72 -10.99 -5.31
N SER A 43 -1.62 -10.27 -4.63
CA SER A 43 -1.39 -8.87 -4.29
C SER A 43 -0.39 -8.78 -3.13
N ALA A 44 0.51 -7.80 -3.20
CA ALA A 44 1.50 -7.56 -2.17
C ALA A 44 1.95 -6.09 -2.16
N TYR A 45 2.57 -5.67 -1.08
CA TYR A 45 3.35 -4.43 -1.09
C TYR A 45 4.61 -4.63 -1.93
N LYS A 46 4.92 -3.70 -2.83
CA LYS A 46 6.05 -3.75 -3.76
C LYS A 46 7.38 -4.14 -3.11
N THR A 47 7.60 -3.67 -1.89
CA THR A 47 8.83 -3.92 -1.13
C THR A 47 9.07 -5.40 -0.84
N GLN A 48 8.03 -6.20 -0.66
CA GLN A 48 8.15 -7.62 -0.32
C GLN A 48 8.63 -8.49 -1.50
N PRO A 49 7.94 -8.51 -2.66
CA PRO A 49 8.41 -9.30 -3.79
C PRO A 49 9.74 -8.80 -4.34
N ALA A 50 10.00 -7.48 -4.33
CA ALA A 50 11.25 -6.91 -4.77
C ALA A 50 12.44 -7.36 -3.90
N ALA A 51 12.29 -7.39 -2.57
CA ALA A 51 13.33 -7.89 -1.66
C ALA A 51 13.64 -9.38 -1.86
N LEU A 52 12.67 -10.15 -2.38
CA LEU A 52 12.81 -11.59 -2.66
C LEU A 52 13.20 -11.88 -4.11
N GLY A 53 13.41 -10.86 -4.95
CA GLY A 53 13.72 -11.02 -6.37
C GLY A 53 12.58 -11.69 -7.17
N LEU A 54 11.33 -11.60 -6.70
CA LEU A 54 10.19 -12.18 -7.39
C LEU A 54 9.70 -11.24 -8.50
N PRO A 55 9.20 -11.79 -9.62
CA PRO A 55 8.55 -11.00 -10.65
C PRO A 55 7.38 -10.22 -10.05
N LEU A 56 7.27 -8.94 -10.41
CA LEU A 56 6.18 -8.09 -9.96
C LEU A 56 5.59 -7.28 -11.13
N LEU A 57 4.32 -6.97 -11.01
CA LEU A 57 3.59 -6.08 -11.91
C LEU A 57 3.10 -4.90 -11.08
N ASP A 58 3.61 -3.70 -11.38
CA ASP A 58 3.12 -2.48 -10.75
C ASP A 58 1.68 -2.20 -11.22
N LEU A 59 0.79 -2.00 -10.25
CA LEU A 59 -0.57 -1.58 -10.55
C LEU A 59 -0.59 -0.10 -10.93
N PRO A 60 -1.47 0.32 -11.86
CA PRO A 60 -1.68 1.73 -12.15
C PRO A 60 -2.00 2.54 -10.89
N LYS A 61 -1.56 3.80 -10.84
CA LYS A 61 -1.71 4.67 -9.67
C LYS A 61 -3.17 4.84 -9.20
N GLU A 62 -4.11 4.72 -10.12
CA GLU A 62 -5.55 4.82 -9.84
C GLU A 62 -6.10 3.68 -8.98
N ILE A 63 -5.35 2.58 -8.87
CA ILE A 63 -5.77 1.39 -8.12
C ILE A 63 -4.71 0.83 -7.18
N ASN A 64 -3.48 1.35 -7.18
CA ASN A 64 -2.39 0.85 -6.33
C ASN A 64 -2.37 1.43 -4.92
N LEU A 65 -3.21 2.43 -4.66
CA LEU A 65 -3.33 3.15 -3.39
C LEU A 65 -2.09 3.96 -2.98
N GLY A 66 -1.11 4.15 -3.87
CA GLY A 66 0.15 4.83 -3.56
C GLY A 66 0.12 6.35 -3.70
N ASP A 67 -0.94 6.94 -4.25
CA ASP A 67 -1.04 8.37 -4.51
C ASP A 67 -2.12 9.01 -3.62
N ALA A 68 -1.68 9.80 -2.63
CA ALA A 68 -2.59 10.45 -1.70
C ALA A 68 -3.56 11.44 -2.38
N SER A 69 -3.19 12.00 -3.52
CA SER A 69 -4.07 12.90 -4.29
C SER A 69 -5.29 12.18 -4.88
N LEU A 70 -5.24 10.85 -4.98
CA LEU A 70 -6.30 10.00 -5.50
C LEU A 70 -7.19 9.38 -4.41
N GLU A 71 -7.13 9.87 -3.17
CA GLU A 71 -7.94 9.35 -2.07
C GLU A 71 -9.43 9.26 -2.44
N ASN A 72 -9.99 10.28 -3.08
CA ASN A 72 -11.40 10.27 -3.48
C ASN A 72 -11.73 9.19 -4.52
N GLU A 73 -10.77 8.84 -5.39
CA GLU A 73 -10.94 7.72 -6.33
C GLU A 73 -10.90 6.38 -5.59
N TYR A 74 -9.96 6.21 -4.68
CA TYR A 74 -9.84 4.99 -3.89
C TYR A 74 -11.08 4.73 -3.02
N ARG A 75 -11.65 5.77 -2.42
CA ARG A 75 -12.87 5.68 -1.59
C ARG A 75 -14.12 5.25 -2.34
N LYS A 76 -14.13 5.28 -3.66
CA LYS A 76 -15.24 4.73 -4.47
C LYS A 76 -15.37 3.21 -4.32
N ALA A 77 -14.27 2.52 -4.06
CA ALA A 77 -14.30 1.10 -3.75
C ALA A 77 -14.87 0.88 -2.34
N THR A 78 -15.65 -0.15 -2.18
CA THR A 78 -16.28 -0.50 -0.89
C THR A 78 -16.21 -1.99 -0.66
N VAL A 79 -15.75 -2.38 0.52
CA VAL A 79 -15.81 -3.76 1.00
C VAL A 79 -16.73 -3.82 2.21
N LYS A 80 -17.70 -4.73 2.19
CA LYS A 80 -18.56 -5.00 3.35
C LYS A 80 -17.97 -6.13 4.17
N LEU A 81 -17.60 -5.84 5.41
CA LEU A 81 -17.07 -6.81 6.36
C LEU A 81 -17.78 -6.66 7.71
N ASN A 82 -18.36 -7.75 8.21
CA ASN A 82 -19.06 -7.78 9.50
C ASN A 82 -20.12 -6.65 9.64
N GLY A 83 -20.89 -6.39 8.58
CA GLY A 83 -21.93 -5.36 8.56
C GLY A 83 -21.41 -3.92 8.44
N LYS A 84 -20.09 -3.71 8.39
CA LYS A 84 -19.46 -2.39 8.20
C LYS A 84 -19.02 -2.23 6.75
N SER A 85 -19.21 -1.04 6.19
CA SER A 85 -18.61 -0.65 4.92
C SER A 85 -17.22 -0.08 5.17
N LEU A 86 -16.22 -0.67 4.53
CA LEU A 86 -14.83 -0.23 4.58
C LEU A 86 -14.45 0.35 3.21
N HIS A 87 -13.73 1.46 3.24
CA HIS A 87 -13.21 2.11 2.06
C HIS A 87 -11.68 2.11 2.10
N PRO A 88 -11.01 1.86 0.98
CA PRO A 88 -9.57 2.02 0.91
C PRO A 88 -9.16 3.46 1.18
N SER A 89 -8.01 3.61 1.81
CA SER A 89 -7.29 4.88 1.96
C SER A 89 -5.91 4.78 1.33
N PRO A 90 -5.25 5.90 1.02
CA PRO A 90 -3.89 5.87 0.52
C PRO A 90 -2.92 5.13 1.45
N LEU A 91 -2.02 4.35 0.87
CA LEU A 91 -0.97 3.62 1.57
C LEU A 91 0.27 4.53 1.71
N VAL A 92 0.18 5.52 2.58
CA VAL A 92 1.26 6.46 2.86
C VAL A 92 1.74 6.32 4.28
N PHE A 93 3.05 6.46 4.47
CA PHE A 93 3.67 6.44 5.79
C PHE A 93 3.93 7.87 6.25
N TYR A 94 3.67 8.12 7.52
CA TYR A 94 3.88 9.41 8.14
C TYR A 94 4.87 9.29 9.28
N ALA A 95 5.67 10.33 9.48
CA ALA A 95 6.51 10.49 10.64
C ALA A 95 6.20 11.83 11.32
N ALA A 96 6.09 11.82 12.65
CA ALA A 96 5.81 13.02 13.42
C ALA A 96 6.61 13.01 14.73
N VAL A 97 6.94 14.21 15.24
CA VAL A 97 7.48 14.37 16.60
C VAL A 97 6.32 14.27 17.59
N LEU A 98 6.47 13.42 18.60
CA LEU A 98 5.48 13.34 19.67
C LEU A 98 5.50 14.62 20.50
N LYS A 99 4.32 15.06 20.99
CA LYS A 99 4.18 16.28 21.80
C LYS A 99 5.10 16.27 23.03
N ASP A 100 5.20 15.11 23.68
CA ASP A 100 5.97 14.93 24.91
C ASP A 100 7.27 14.14 24.65
N ALA A 101 7.88 14.33 23.49
CA ALA A 101 9.15 13.68 23.14
C ALA A 101 10.24 14.12 24.13
N PRO A 102 11.04 13.19 24.71
CA PRO A 102 12.11 13.56 25.65
C PRO A 102 13.20 14.44 25.02
N GLN A 103 13.39 14.36 23.72
CA GLN A 103 14.35 15.14 22.94
C GLN A 103 13.71 15.66 21.65
N PRO A 104 12.83 16.66 21.73
CA PRO A 104 12.04 17.10 20.58
C PRO A 104 12.87 17.69 19.45
N GLU A 105 13.95 18.40 19.76
CA GLU A 105 14.86 18.95 18.75
C GLU A 105 15.58 17.87 17.96
N LEU A 106 16.05 16.80 18.63
CA LEU A 106 16.69 15.67 17.98
C LEU A 106 15.69 14.90 17.08
N ALA A 107 14.46 14.70 17.57
CA ALA A 107 13.39 14.08 16.81
C ALA A 107 13.03 14.91 15.56
N THR A 108 12.95 16.22 15.68
CA THR A 108 12.73 17.13 14.55
C THR A 108 13.86 17.03 13.52
N ARG A 109 15.12 17.03 13.98
CA ARG A 109 16.28 16.84 13.09
C ARG A 109 16.23 15.50 12.35
N PHE A 110 15.80 14.44 13.03
CA PHE A 110 15.64 13.13 12.40
C PHE A 110 14.56 13.14 11.32
N ILE A 111 13.40 13.77 11.57
CA ILE A 111 12.34 13.91 10.55
C ILE A 111 12.84 14.73 9.37
N THR A 112 13.56 15.81 9.60
CA THR A 112 14.17 16.60 8.52
C THR A 112 15.17 15.77 7.71
N TRP A 113 15.98 14.93 8.37
CA TRP A 113 16.89 14.01 7.69
C TRP A 113 16.15 12.95 6.85
N LEU A 114 15.01 12.42 7.35
CA LEU A 114 14.18 11.46 6.59
C LEU A 114 13.68 12.04 5.26
N GLN A 115 13.52 13.34 5.15
CA GLN A 115 13.14 14.04 3.92
C GLN A 115 14.33 14.35 3.00
N GLY A 116 15.55 14.15 3.51
CA GLY A 116 16.79 14.45 2.80
C GLY A 116 17.20 13.38 1.77
N PRO A 117 18.17 13.71 0.92
CA PRO A 117 18.60 12.83 -0.17
C PRO A 117 19.19 11.50 0.31
N GLU A 118 19.86 11.48 1.45
CA GLU A 118 20.46 10.27 2.01
C GLU A 118 19.39 9.26 2.41
N ALA A 119 18.35 9.71 3.13
CA ALA A 119 17.24 8.84 3.52
C ALA A 119 16.45 8.38 2.29
N LYS A 120 16.19 9.26 1.33
CA LYS A 120 15.55 8.90 0.04
C LYS A 120 16.33 7.81 -0.70
N ALA A 121 17.64 7.90 -0.76
CA ALA A 121 18.49 6.85 -1.35
C ALA A 121 18.36 5.51 -0.62
N ILE A 122 18.22 5.54 0.71
CA ILE A 122 17.98 4.33 1.50
C ILE A 122 16.58 3.76 1.19
N PHE A 123 15.54 4.57 1.23
CA PHE A 123 14.17 4.12 0.90
C PHE A 123 14.10 3.51 -0.50
N SER A 124 14.67 4.17 -1.50
CA SER A 124 14.74 3.65 -2.87
C SER A 124 15.46 2.30 -2.96
N ARG A 125 16.55 2.11 -2.21
CA ARG A 125 17.26 0.81 -2.14
C ARG A 125 16.38 -0.32 -1.62
N TYR A 126 15.43 -0.01 -0.74
CA TYR A 126 14.46 -0.96 -0.20
C TYR A 126 13.13 -0.93 -0.96
N HIS A 127 13.11 -0.38 -2.17
CA HIS A 127 11.96 -0.36 -3.07
C HIS A 127 10.73 0.42 -2.56
N TYR A 128 10.95 1.39 -1.66
CA TYR A 128 9.94 2.38 -1.34
C TYR A 128 9.95 3.46 -2.43
N ASP A 129 8.75 3.90 -2.81
CA ASP A 129 8.61 5.03 -3.71
C ASP A 129 8.98 6.34 -2.99
N ASP A 130 9.36 7.36 -3.76
CA ASP A 130 9.70 8.67 -3.19
C ASP A 130 8.54 9.25 -2.40
N ALA A 131 8.85 9.85 -1.27
CA ALA A 131 7.89 10.61 -0.51
C ALA A 131 7.31 11.72 -1.42
N ALA A 132 6.05 11.57 -1.81
CA ALA A 132 5.31 12.69 -2.35
C ALA A 132 5.35 13.82 -1.32
N SER A 133 5.69 15.05 -1.78
CA SER A 133 5.83 16.25 -0.98
C SER A 133 4.80 16.34 0.14
N GLU A 134 5.30 16.71 1.32
CA GLU A 134 4.62 17.31 2.48
C GLU A 134 3.09 17.37 2.40
N GLN A 135 2.41 16.27 2.71
CA GLN A 135 1.04 16.37 3.15
C GLN A 135 1.06 16.46 4.68
N THR A 136 0.84 17.67 5.17
CA THR A 136 0.60 17.90 6.59
C THR A 136 -0.66 17.13 6.98
N LEU A 137 -0.55 16.20 7.94
CA LEU A 137 -1.73 15.64 8.57
C LEU A 137 -2.49 16.80 9.22
N THR A 138 -3.65 17.13 8.69
CA THR A 138 -4.62 17.97 9.40
C THR A 138 -5.26 17.12 10.50
N PRO A 139 -5.26 17.57 11.75
CA PRO A 139 -5.83 16.86 12.89
C PRO A 139 -7.35 16.66 12.73
#